data_20d3124cbc3c231d7a13e96ac92c247b
#
_entry.id   20d3124cbc3c231d7a13e96ac92c247b
#
_cell.length_a   1.000
_cell.length_b   1.000
_cell.length_c   1.000
_cell.angle_alpha   90.00
_cell.angle_beta   90.00
_cell.angle_gamma   90.00
#
_symmetry.space_group_name_H-M   'P 1'
#
loop_
_entity.id
_entity.type
_entity.pdbx_description
1 polymer ?
#
loop_
_entity_poly.entity_id
_entity_poly.type
_entity_poly.pdbx_seq_one_letter_code
_entity_poly.pdbx_strand_id
1 'polypeptide(L)'
;LKQGVVDVKVGDADKDYNWREVQKLPIFFRIIGLSNPRNRIKSLVIENAKYIFFDEFICNRRGGEKYLENENFLIQELYTTYNREASSPVKIIAAGNPYSLYNPLFMAHGVDTSKLKPGAFVVGDDYVIDCFQLPEELKAAILAHNPMYQFDDAYKRYAFGGEAVNDRNIRFHKPSLIHIR
;
A
#
# COMPACT_ATOMS: atom_id res chain seq x y z
N LEU A 1 19.64 -4.17 -13.13
CA LEU A 1 18.89 -3.64 -11.97
C LEU A 1 19.75 -3.89 -10.72
N LYS A 2 20.48 -2.88 -10.29
CA LYS A 2 21.25 -2.99 -9.05
C LYS A 2 20.29 -2.88 -7.86
N GLN A 3 19.86 -4.05 -7.34
CA GLN A 3 19.38 -4.19 -5.97
C GLN A 3 18.14 -3.34 -5.59
N GLY A 4 17.01 -3.50 -6.29
CA GLY A 4 15.70 -3.08 -5.75
C GLY A 4 15.43 -1.58 -5.63
N VAL A 5 16.18 -0.73 -6.33
CA VAL A 5 15.91 0.71 -6.43
C VAL A 5 15.85 1.11 -7.90
N VAL A 6 14.77 1.77 -8.29
CA VAL A 6 14.54 2.25 -9.66
C VAL A 6 14.13 3.72 -9.60
N ASP A 7 14.88 4.58 -10.28
CA ASP A 7 14.52 5.97 -10.46
C ASP A 7 13.76 6.13 -11.77
N VAL A 8 12.58 6.72 -11.71
CA VAL A 8 11.80 7.10 -12.87
C VAL A 8 11.98 8.59 -13.09
N LYS A 9 12.35 8.94 -14.30
CA LYS A 9 12.63 10.30 -14.72
C LYS A 9 11.72 10.66 -15.90
N VAL A 10 11.27 11.89 -15.91
CA VAL A 10 10.39 12.41 -16.96
C VAL A 10 11.15 13.44 -17.76
N GLY A 11 11.18 13.26 -19.07
CA GLY A 11 11.72 14.20 -20.04
C GLY A 11 10.63 14.70 -20.97
N ASP A 12 11.01 15.58 -21.88
CA ASP A 12 10.15 16.06 -22.96
C ASP A 12 9.90 14.93 -23.96
N ALA A 13 8.63 14.66 -24.30
CA ALA A 13 8.23 13.59 -25.19
C ALA A 13 8.74 13.78 -26.65
N ASP A 14 8.95 15.03 -27.04
CA ASP A 14 9.36 15.39 -28.39
C ASP A 14 10.89 15.45 -28.55
N LYS A 15 11.64 15.07 -27.49
CA LYS A 15 13.09 15.12 -27.48
C LYS A 15 13.71 13.73 -27.31
N ASP A 16 14.63 13.39 -28.22
CA ASP A 16 15.51 12.23 -28.05
C ASP A 16 16.61 12.50 -27.03
N TYR A 17 16.69 11.63 -26.02
CA TYR A 17 17.67 11.71 -24.95
C TYR A 17 18.72 10.60 -25.07
N ASN A 18 19.99 10.98 -25.05
CA ASN A 18 21.03 9.99 -24.83
C ASN A 18 21.16 9.63 -23.31
N TRP A 19 21.85 8.55 -23.00
CA TRP A 19 21.98 8.06 -21.62
C TRP A 19 22.53 9.10 -20.62
N ARG A 20 23.46 9.95 -21.03
CA ARG A 20 24.05 10.98 -20.16
C ARG A 20 23.05 12.10 -19.86
N GLU A 21 22.21 12.44 -20.81
CA GLU A 21 21.16 13.43 -20.65
C GLU A 21 20.04 12.89 -19.76
N VAL A 22 19.62 11.62 -19.93
CA VAL A 22 18.65 10.95 -19.06
C VAL A 22 19.10 10.96 -17.61
N GLN A 23 20.38 10.77 -17.36
CA GLN A 23 20.90 10.78 -15.98
C GLN A 23 20.76 12.16 -15.31
N LYS A 24 20.75 13.25 -16.05
CA LYS A 24 20.64 14.62 -15.55
C LYS A 24 19.18 15.05 -15.32
N LEU A 25 18.21 14.31 -15.85
CA LEU A 25 16.81 14.63 -15.63
C LEU A 25 16.44 14.48 -14.15
N PRO A 26 15.51 15.31 -13.64
CA PRO A 26 15.04 15.19 -12.27
C PRO A 26 14.36 13.85 -12.05
N ILE A 27 14.48 13.31 -10.84
CA ILE A 27 13.77 12.10 -10.43
C ILE A 27 12.33 12.51 -10.18
N PHE A 28 11.40 11.92 -10.94
CA PHE A 28 9.97 12.11 -10.75
C PHE A 28 9.44 11.26 -9.60
N PHE A 29 9.78 9.98 -9.59
CA PHE A 29 9.58 9.11 -8.44
C PHE A 29 10.66 8.02 -8.38
N ARG A 30 10.81 7.45 -7.20
CA ARG A 30 11.75 6.36 -6.91
C ARG A 30 10.98 5.16 -6.38
N ILE A 31 11.21 4.01 -6.98
CA ILE A 31 10.69 2.73 -6.49
C ILE A 31 11.74 2.11 -5.58
N ILE A 32 11.33 1.76 -4.36
CA ILE A 32 12.22 1.18 -3.34
C ILE A 32 11.53 -0.06 -2.78
N GLY A 33 12.19 -1.21 -2.84
CA GLY A 33 11.72 -2.39 -2.11
C GLY A 33 11.94 -2.20 -0.61
N LEU A 34 10.89 -2.32 0.18
CA LEU A 34 10.94 -2.13 1.64
C LEU A 34 11.86 -3.17 2.33
N SER A 35 12.09 -4.32 1.69
CA SER A 35 13.03 -5.35 2.15
C SER A 35 14.51 -4.99 1.96
N ASN A 36 14.82 -3.83 1.37
CA ASN A 36 16.21 -3.38 1.26
C ASN A 36 16.85 -3.14 2.64
N PRO A 37 18.16 -3.31 2.77
CA PRO A 37 18.87 -3.00 4.01
C PRO A 37 18.61 -1.55 4.46
N ARG A 38 18.39 -1.34 5.74
CA ARG A 38 18.04 -0.03 6.36
C ARG A 38 19.03 1.09 6.02
N ASN A 39 20.34 0.81 6.10
CA ASN A 39 21.38 1.78 5.78
C ASN A 39 21.25 2.29 4.35
N ARG A 40 20.80 1.42 3.44
CA ARG A 40 20.57 1.78 2.05
C ARG A 40 19.34 2.64 1.88
N ILE A 41 18.22 2.30 2.52
CA ILE A 41 16.98 3.11 2.50
C ILE A 41 17.28 4.53 2.98
N LYS A 42 18.03 4.65 4.07
CA LYS A 42 18.43 5.96 4.65
C LYS A 42 19.36 6.79 3.76
N SER A 43 20.11 6.16 2.87
CA SER A 43 21.00 6.88 1.93
C SER A 43 20.31 7.35 0.65
N LEU A 44 19.03 7.00 0.46
CA LEU A 44 18.28 7.28 -0.76
C LEU A 44 17.40 8.54 -0.59
N VAL A 45 17.96 9.63 -0.11
CA VAL A 45 17.22 10.88 0.05
C VAL A 45 16.76 11.42 -1.32
N ILE A 46 15.50 11.80 -1.39
CA ILE A 46 14.94 12.60 -2.48
C ILE A 46 14.58 13.95 -1.87
N GLU A 47 15.25 14.99 -2.31
CA GLU A 47 14.94 16.35 -1.89
C GLU A 47 13.50 16.70 -2.29
N ASN A 48 12.77 17.34 -1.36
CA ASN A 48 11.39 17.78 -1.59
C ASN A 48 10.39 16.67 -1.94
N ALA A 49 10.57 15.46 -1.44
CA ALA A 49 9.57 14.42 -1.52
C ALA A 49 8.25 14.93 -0.91
N LYS A 50 7.13 14.75 -1.62
CA LYS A 50 5.79 15.17 -1.17
C LYS A 50 4.95 13.99 -0.71
N TYR A 51 5.17 12.83 -1.34
CA TYR A 51 4.39 11.63 -1.10
C TYR A 51 5.29 10.41 -1.01
N ILE A 52 4.92 9.51 -0.13
CA ILE A 52 5.38 8.12 -0.11
C ILE A 52 4.17 7.29 -0.54
N PHE A 53 4.27 6.60 -1.67
CA PHE A 53 3.26 5.67 -2.13
C PHE A 53 3.66 4.26 -1.68
N PHE A 54 2.84 3.64 -0.84
CA PHE A 54 3.04 2.29 -0.33
C PHE A 54 2.03 1.35 -0.97
N ASP A 55 2.48 0.64 -1.98
CA ASP A 55 1.64 -0.30 -2.72
C ASP A 55 1.56 -1.67 -2.04
N GLU A 56 0.43 -2.32 -2.18
CA GLU A 56 0.15 -3.66 -1.65
C GLU A 56 0.42 -3.81 -0.14
N PHE A 57 0.06 -2.79 0.65
CA PHE A 57 0.29 -2.81 2.11
C PHE A 57 -0.50 -3.91 2.86
N ILE A 58 -1.42 -4.59 2.20
CA ILE A 58 -2.20 -5.71 2.74
C ILE A 58 -1.76 -7.01 2.07
N CYS A 59 -1.06 -7.86 2.81
CA CYS A 59 -0.57 -9.13 2.31
C CYS A 59 -1.68 -10.15 2.03
N ASN A 60 -1.57 -10.86 0.92
CA ASN A 60 -2.38 -12.04 0.62
C ASN A 60 -1.81 -13.29 1.31
N ARG A 61 -2.14 -13.49 2.59
CA ARG A 61 -1.66 -14.64 3.36
C ARG A 61 -2.07 -15.99 2.78
N ARG A 62 -3.21 -16.07 2.08
CA ARG A 62 -3.63 -17.29 1.39
C ARG A 62 -2.77 -17.58 0.18
N GLY A 63 -2.24 -16.54 -0.47
CA GLY A 63 -1.25 -16.65 -1.54
C GLY A 63 0.17 -16.91 -1.05
N GLY A 64 0.38 -17.05 0.26
CA GLY A 64 1.69 -17.32 0.86
C GLY A 64 2.51 -16.07 1.17
N GLU A 65 1.97 -14.88 0.97
CA GLU A 65 2.64 -13.62 1.30
C GLU A 65 2.74 -13.43 2.82
N LYS A 66 3.80 -12.74 3.23
CA LYS A 66 4.07 -12.43 4.64
C LYS A 66 4.49 -10.97 4.77
N TYR A 67 4.02 -10.33 5.83
CA TYR A 67 4.55 -9.04 6.23
C TYR A 67 6.03 -9.13 6.57
N LEU A 68 6.76 -8.07 6.29
CA LEU A 68 8.15 -7.95 6.75
C LEU A 68 8.16 -7.85 8.27
N GLU A 69 9.21 -8.38 8.88
CA GLU A 69 9.46 -8.17 10.30
C GLU A 69 9.60 -6.67 10.57
N ASN A 70 8.80 -6.16 11.51
CA ASN A 70 8.76 -4.74 11.88
C ASN A 70 8.40 -3.79 10.70
N GLU A 71 7.51 -4.21 9.79
CA GLU A 71 7.13 -3.44 8.59
C GLU A 71 6.73 -2.00 8.90
N ASN A 72 5.88 -1.79 9.93
CA ASN A 72 5.50 -0.44 10.35
C ASN A 72 6.68 0.41 10.78
N PHE A 73 7.64 -0.18 11.47
CA PHE A 73 8.85 0.53 11.86
C PHE A 73 9.68 0.95 10.65
N LEU A 74 9.74 0.09 9.63
CA LEU A 74 10.43 0.41 8.38
C LEU A 74 9.76 1.57 7.63
N ILE A 75 8.43 1.59 7.57
CA ILE A 75 7.65 2.70 6.98
C ILE A 75 7.86 3.99 7.78
N GLN A 76 7.85 3.94 9.11
CA GLN A 76 8.11 5.11 9.96
C GLN A 76 9.54 5.65 9.78
N GLU A 77 10.55 4.78 9.68
CA GLU A 77 11.93 5.20 9.40
C GLU A 77 12.04 5.86 8.02
N LEU A 78 11.37 5.29 7.01
CA LEU A 78 11.32 5.86 5.67
C LEU A 78 10.66 7.24 5.71
N TYR A 79 9.47 7.34 6.31
CA TYR A 79 8.76 8.60 6.50
C TYR A 79 9.63 9.66 7.18
N THR A 80 10.23 9.31 8.33
CA THR A 80 11.09 10.24 9.09
C THR A 80 12.28 10.71 8.27
N THR A 81 12.87 9.82 7.47
CA THR A 81 14.01 10.14 6.60
C THR A 81 13.63 11.19 5.55
N TYR A 82 12.50 10.99 4.87
CA TYR A 82 12.05 11.92 3.82
C TYR A 82 11.42 13.19 4.35
N ASN A 83 10.73 13.11 5.49
CA ASN A 83 10.08 14.26 6.10
C ASN A 83 11.07 15.29 6.67
N ARG A 84 12.28 14.86 7.02
CA ARG A 84 13.32 15.74 7.57
C ARG A 84 13.76 16.82 6.60
N GLU A 85 13.88 16.49 5.32
CA GLU A 85 14.34 17.40 4.26
C GLU A 85 13.17 18.01 3.47
N ALA A 86 11.93 17.71 3.84
CA ALA A 86 10.77 18.18 3.11
C ALA A 86 10.38 19.60 3.51
N SER A 87 10.05 20.44 2.53
CA SER A 87 9.54 21.79 2.73
C SER A 87 8.11 21.83 3.32
N SER A 88 7.41 20.72 3.27
CA SER A 88 6.08 20.49 3.84
C SER A 88 5.98 19.05 4.30
N PRO A 89 5.10 18.70 5.27
CA PRO A 89 4.95 17.33 5.73
C PRO A 89 4.70 16.35 4.58
N VAL A 90 5.49 15.29 4.52
CA VAL A 90 5.32 14.21 3.56
C VAL A 90 4.04 13.45 3.90
N LYS A 91 3.28 13.04 2.90
CA LYS A 91 2.07 12.22 3.10
C LYS A 91 2.33 10.79 2.64
N ILE A 92 1.82 9.83 3.40
CA ILE A 92 1.82 8.42 3.00
C ILE A 92 0.48 8.12 2.34
N ILE A 93 0.53 7.57 1.14
CA ILE A 93 -0.63 7.04 0.42
C ILE A 93 -0.42 5.53 0.35
N ALA A 94 -1.21 4.78 1.10
CA ALA A 94 -1.17 3.32 1.07
C ALA A 94 -2.31 2.78 0.22
N ALA A 95 -2.00 1.91 -0.72
CA ALA A 95 -2.99 1.22 -1.54
C ALA A 95 -2.84 -0.29 -1.36
N GLY A 96 -3.93 -1.01 -1.42
CA GLY A 96 -3.90 -2.47 -1.30
C GLY A 96 -5.28 -3.07 -1.50
N ASN A 97 -5.28 -4.32 -1.92
CA ASN A 97 -6.49 -5.10 -2.04
C ASN A 97 -6.98 -5.56 -0.67
N PRO A 98 -8.29 -5.65 -0.43
CA PRO A 98 -8.86 -5.97 0.88
C PRO A 98 -8.75 -7.46 1.21
N TYR A 99 -7.52 -7.99 1.27
CA TYR A 99 -7.28 -9.38 1.67
C TYR A 99 -7.60 -9.63 3.14
N SER A 100 -7.27 -8.66 4.00
CA SER A 100 -7.52 -8.73 5.43
C SER A 100 -7.66 -7.33 6.02
N LEU A 101 -8.60 -7.15 6.94
CA LEU A 101 -8.73 -5.93 7.75
C LEU A 101 -7.68 -5.89 8.88
N TYR A 102 -7.02 -7.02 9.16
CA TYR A 102 -6.00 -7.15 10.21
C TYR A 102 -4.61 -7.10 9.60
N ASN A 103 -4.08 -5.91 9.49
CA ASN A 103 -2.73 -5.65 8.97
C ASN A 103 -1.93 -4.75 9.92
N PRO A 104 -0.60 -4.77 9.84
CA PRO A 104 0.25 -4.02 10.74
C PRO A 104 -0.01 -2.52 10.74
N LEU A 105 -0.33 -1.93 9.58
CA LEU A 105 -0.56 -0.49 9.46
C LEU A 105 -1.84 -0.06 10.20
N PHE A 106 -2.95 -0.77 10.00
CA PHE A 106 -4.20 -0.49 10.70
C PHE A 106 -4.07 -0.68 12.21
N MET A 107 -3.34 -1.72 12.63
CA MET A 107 -3.09 -1.96 14.05
C MET A 107 -2.27 -0.85 14.69
N ALA A 108 -1.23 -0.35 14.00
CA ALA A 108 -0.37 0.72 14.50
C ALA A 108 -1.12 2.05 14.70
N HIS A 109 -2.09 2.33 13.83
CA HIS A 109 -2.89 3.56 13.89
C HIS A 109 -4.23 3.38 14.65
N GLY A 110 -4.46 2.24 15.29
CA GLY A 110 -5.67 1.97 16.06
C GLY A 110 -6.96 2.05 15.23
N VAL A 111 -6.89 1.65 13.96
CA VAL A 111 -8.04 1.74 13.06
C VAL A 111 -9.18 0.84 13.53
N ASP A 112 -10.36 1.43 13.70
CA ASP A 112 -11.59 0.68 13.97
C ASP A 112 -12.08 -0.04 12.71
N THR A 113 -11.64 -1.28 12.57
CA THR A 113 -11.96 -2.10 11.40
C THR A 113 -13.43 -2.44 11.24
N SER A 114 -14.24 -2.26 12.28
CA SER A 114 -15.70 -2.48 12.20
C SER A 114 -16.41 -1.47 11.29
N LYS A 115 -15.77 -0.32 11.06
CA LYS A 115 -16.25 0.75 10.17
C LYS A 115 -15.84 0.55 8.72
N LEU A 116 -14.89 -0.34 8.44
CA LEU A 116 -14.36 -0.57 7.11
C LEU A 116 -15.27 -1.52 6.33
N LYS A 117 -16.21 -0.93 5.60
CA LYS A 117 -17.12 -1.64 4.70
C LYS A 117 -16.92 -1.14 3.28
N PRO A 118 -17.21 -1.95 2.26
CA PRO A 118 -17.16 -1.49 0.87
C PRO A 118 -17.93 -0.18 0.68
N GLY A 119 -17.30 0.82 0.06
CA GLY A 119 -17.84 2.18 -0.13
C GLY A 119 -17.77 3.09 1.09
N ALA A 120 -17.23 2.65 2.23
CA ALA A 120 -17.07 3.50 3.40
C ALA A 120 -15.89 4.48 3.23
N PHE A 121 -16.06 5.68 3.77
CA PHE A 121 -15.02 6.68 3.91
C PHE A 121 -14.84 6.99 5.40
N VAL A 122 -13.70 6.66 5.95
CA VAL A 122 -13.41 6.74 7.39
C VAL A 122 -12.30 7.73 7.65
N VAL A 123 -12.53 8.67 8.55
CA VAL A 123 -11.56 9.68 8.98
C VAL A 123 -11.18 9.41 10.42
N GLY A 124 -9.89 9.23 10.67
CA GLY A 124 -9.29 9.19 12.00
C GLY A 124 -8.49 10.46 12.30
N ASP A 125 -7.73 10.46 13.38
CA ASP A 125 -6.96 11.62 13.80
C ASP A 125 -5.78 11.91 12.85
N ASP A 126 -5.12 10.86 12.36
CA ASP A 126 -3.91 10.93 11.52
C ASP A 126 -4.04 10.15 10.20
N TYR A 127 -5.22 9.62 9.90
CA TYR A 127 -5.47 8.85 8.69
C TYR A 127 -6.84 9.13 8.05
N VAL A 128 -6.92 8.84 6.77
CA VAL A 128 -8.16 8.75 6.01
C VAL A 128 -8.14 7.42 5.27
N ILE A 129 -9.25 6.66 5.34
CA ILE A 129 -9.40 5.39 4.63
C ILE A 129 -10.60 5.49 3.71
N ASP A 130 -10.34 5.28 2.42
CA ASP A 130 -11.37 5.11 1.40
C ASP A 130 -11.47 3.61 1.05
N CYS A 131 -12.58 3.00 1.44
CA CYS A 131 -12.91 1.63 1.07
C CYS A 131 -13.53 1.60 -0.33
N PHE A 132 -12.73 1.99 -1.31
CA PHE A 132 -13.14 2.20 -2.69
C PHE A 132 -13.87 1.00 -3.29
N GLN A 133 -14.96 1.27 -3.98
CA GLN A 133 -15.67 0.31 -4.82
C GLN A 133 -15.60 0.71 -6.28
N LEU A 134 -15.30 -0.27 -7.13
CA LEU A 134 -15.38 -0.05 -8.57
C LEU A 134 -16.84 0.28 -8.99
N PRO A 135 -17.05 1.30 -9.84
CA PRO A 135 -18.36 1.55 -10.45
C PRO A 135 -18.88 0.32 -11.20
N GLU A 136 -20.18 0.09 -11.16
CA GLU A 136 -20.79 -1.10 -11.78
C GLU A 136 -20.52 -1.19 -13.29
N GLU A 137 -20.47 -0.06 -13.98
CA GLU A 137 -20.14 0.00 -15.42
C GLU A 137 -18.71 -0.51 -15.68
N LEU A 138 -17.75 -0.13 -14.82
CA LEU A 138 -16.37 -0.57 -14.95
C LEU A 138 -16.24 -2.07 -14.60
N LYS A 139 -16.97 -2.53 -13.57
CA LYS A 139 -17.04 -3.97 -13.25
C LYS A 139 -17.55 -4.78 -14.43
N ALA A 140 -18.67 -4.33 -15.05
CA ALA A 140 -19.24 -4.98 -16.20
C ALA A 140 -18.28 -5.03 -17.40
N ALA A 141 -17.57 -3.92 -17.66
CA ALA A 141 -16.57 -3.87 -18.72
C ALA A 141 -15.40 -4.84 -18.47
N ILE A 142 -14.87 -4.90 -17.25
CA ILE A 142 -13.79 -5.82 -16.88
C ILE A 142 -14.25 -7.29 -17.03
N LEU A 143 -15.45 -7.61 -16.54
CA LEU A 143 -16.03 -8.97 -16.65
C LEU A 143 -16.26 -9.40 -18.10
N ALA A 144 -16.67 -8.46 -18.97
CA ALA A 144 -16.87 -8.75 -20.39
C ALA A 144 -15.55 -9.06 -21.12
N HIS A 145 -14.45 -8.40 -20.72
CA HIS A 145 -13.15 -8.56 -21.38
C HIS A 145 -12.28 -9.67 -20.77
N ASN A 146 -12.63 -10.19 -19.60
CA ASN A 146 -11.83 -11.21 -18.92
C ASN A 146 -12.71 -12.36 -18.39
N PRO A 147 -12.91 -13.43 -19.19
CA PRO A 147 -13.72 -14.57 -18.78
C PRO A 147 -13.22 -15.28 -17.50
N MET A 148 -11.95 -15.17 -17.17
CA MET A 148 -11.39 -15.80 -15.97
C MET A 148 -12.07 -15.37 -14.66
N TYR A 149 -12.61 -14.15 -14.60
CA TYR A 149 -13.37 -13.69 -13.44
C TYR A 149 -14.74 -14.36 -13.29
N GLN A 150 -15.19 -15.12 -14.27
CA GLN A 150 -16.51 -15.77 -14.23
C GLN A 150 -16.51 -17.10 -13.48
N PHE A 151 -15.33 -17.71 -13.25
CA PHE A 151 -15.23 -19.07 -12.72
C PHE A 151 -15.32 -19.17 -11.19
N ASP A 152 -15.09 -18.10 -10.45
CA ASP A 152 -15.07 -18.15 -8.99
C ASP A 152 -15.83 -16.95 -8.38
N ASP A 153 -16.98 -17.25 -7.78
CA ASP A 153 -17.79 -16.23 -7.10
C ASP A 153 -17.12 -15.63 -5.87
N ALA A 154 -16.24 -16.37 -5.19
CA ALA A 154 -15.47 -15.84 -4.08
C ALA A 154 -14.44 -14.84 -4.57
N TYR A 155 -13.81 -15.12 -5.70
CA TYR A 155 -12.87 -14.20 -6.34
C TYR A 155 -13.58 -12.94 -6.87
N LYS A 156 -14.78 -13.08 -7.46
CA LYS A 156 -15.59 -11.91 -7.86
C LYS A 156 -15.91 -10.98 -6.70
N ARG A 157 -16.37 -11.53 -5.58
CA ARG A 157 -16.67 -10.74 -4.38
C ARG A 157 -15.46 -10.00 -3.84
N TYR A 158 -14.31 -10.64 -3.86
CA TYR A 158 -13.05 -10.04 -3.50
C TYR A 158 -12.63 -8.95 -4.51
N ALA A 159 -12.53 -9.29 -5.79
CA ALA A 159 -11.99 -8.41 -6.81
C ALA A 159 -12.89 -7.19 -7.09
N PHE A 160 -14.20 -7.35 -6.97
CA PHE A 160 -15.19 -6.32 -7.32
C PHE A 160 -16.05 -5.84 -6.15
N GLY A 161 -16.19 -6.65 -5.12
CA GLY A 161 -17.02 -6.34 -3.95
C GLY A 161 -16.27 -5.64 -2.82
N GLY A 162 -14.95 -5.63 -2.85
CA GLY A 162 -14.13 -5.08 -1.77
C GLY A 162 -14.25 -5.85 -0.45
N GLU A 163 -14.65 -7.13 -0.49
CA GLU A 163 -14.81 -7.95 0.70
C GLU A 163 -13.46 -8.54 1.14
N ALA A 164 -13.14 -8.44 2.43
CA ALA A 164 -11.96 -9.06 3.02
C ALA A 164 -12.07 -10.60 2.97
N VAL A 165 -11.23 -11.24 2.18
CA VAL A 165 -11.33 -12.69 1.90
C VAL A 165 -10.72 -13.52 3.01
N ASN A 166 -9.65 -13.05 3.64
CA ASN A 166 -8.90 -13.82 4.63
C ASN A 166 -9.54 -13.85 6.01
N ASP A 167 -10.47 -12.93 6.29
CA ASP A 167 -11.03 -12.74 7.63
C ASP A 167 -12.29 -13.60 7.87
N ARG A 168 -12.83 -14.26 6.86
CA ARG A 168 -14.08 -15.05 6.95
C ARG A 168 -14.06 -16.19 7.96
N ASN A 169 -12.89 -16.69 8.31
CA ASN A 169 -12.70 -17.81 9.22
C ASN A 169 -12.02 -17.41 10.54
N ILE A 170 -11.82 -16.12 10.77
CA ILE A 170 -11.26 -15.64 12.04
C ILE A 170 -12.37 -15.71 13.08
N ARG A 171 -12.32 -16.75 13.94
CA ARG A 171 -13.13 -16.79 15.14
C ARG A 171 -12.49 -15.88 16.17
N PHE A 172 -13.17 -14.79 16.51
CA PHE A 172 -12.79 -13.99 17.66
C PHE A 172 -13.00 -14.82 18.93
N HIS A 173 -11.94 -15.30 19.53
CA HIS A 173 -11.99 -15.65 20.93
C HIS A 173 -12.09 -14.35 21.71
N LYS A 174 -13.20 -14.14 22.45
CA LYS A 174 -13.23 -13.08 23.45
C LYS A 174 -11.98 -13.26 24.31
N PRO A 175 -11.19 -12.19 24.53
CA PRO A 175 -10.07 -12.30 25.45
C PRO A 175 -10.65 -12.76 26.79
N SER A 176 -10.24 -13.94 27.24
CA SER A 176 -10.55 -14.37 28.59
C SER A 176 -9.90 -13.37 29.52
N LEU A 177 -10.71 -12.68 30.33
CA LEU A 177 -10.21 -11.83 31.40
C LEU A 177 -9.34 -12.71 32.30
N ILE A 178 -8.02 -12.58 32.16
CA ILE A 178 -7.09 -13.15 33.09
C ILE A 178 -7.21 -12.28 34.36
N HIS A 179 -7.94 -12.77 35.32
CA HIS A 179 -7.90 -12.22 36.68
C HIS A 179 -6.51 -12.53 37.24
N ILE A 180 -5.65 -11.54 37.24
CA ILE A 180 -4.44 -11.56 38.05
C ILE A 180 -4.91 -11.26 39.49
N ARG A 181 -4.80 -12.27 40.35
CA ARG A 181 -4.92 -12.09 41.81
C ARG A 181 -3.58 -11.62 42.38
#